data_7d3d21b6d252520dd6607dc9cbbb84bb
#
_entry.id   7d3d21b6d252520dd6607dc9cbbb84bb
#
_cell.length_a   1.000
_cell.length_b   1.000
_cell.length_c   1.000
_cell.angle_alpha   90.00
_cell.angle_beta   90.00
_cell.angle_gamma   90.00
#
_symmetry.space_group_name_H-M   'P 1'
#
loop_
_entity.id
_entity.type
_entity.pdbx_description
1 polymer ?
#
loop_
_entity_poly.entity_id
_entity_poly.type
_entity_poly.pdbx_seq_one_letter_code
_entity_poly.pdbx_strand_id
1 'polypeptide(L)'
;VGIVGLGAIGIGVAASLARRGRTPLVFDRRADATISVSGLPDPESSAAELARKCDVVLVAVFDEAQVRDALTASDGVLSGARPGLVAVILSTIPVAAIQELADICARDGVGLLDCGVTPGDQAPFNEIVALVGGPDDVVGRAMPVLSDFARAVVHCGPRGTGMAVKIARNMVTYCTWAAVDEAAALAACAGVHTDVFLSAMRETEAKHPQVLKMLEVRNLIATEALALPTDRAENAVNVAAKDLEAATRLGAAHGLSLPLADATKPLMR
;
A
#
# COMPACT_ATOMS: atom_id res chain seq x y z
N VAL A 1 -3.74 21.95 5.36
CA VAL A 1 -3.14 20.78 4.74
C VAL A 1 -2.72 21.08 3.32
N GLY A 2 -1.58 20.56 2.89
CA GLY A 2 -1.05 20.67 1.52
C GLY A 2 -0.82 19.31 0.90
N ILE A 3 -0.86 19.26 -0.43
CA ILE A 3 -0.52 18.07 -1.23
C ILE A 3 0.51 18.47 -2.28
N VAL A 4 1.63 17.78 -2.28
CA VAL A 4 2.70 17.88 -3.29
C VAL A 4 2.67 16.63 -4.16
N GLY A 5 2.42 16.82 -5.44
CA GLY A 5 2.22 15.75 -6.43
C GLY A 5 0.74 15.44 -6.65
N LEU A 6 0.27 15.71 -7.88
CA LEU A 6 -1.12 15.50 -8.32
C LEU A 6 -1.20 14.38 -9.36
N GLY A 7 -0.54 13.26 -9.06
CA GLY A 7 -0.77 11.98 -9.73
C GLY A 7 -2.06 11.33 -9.26
N ALA A 8 -2.31 10.08 -9.65
CA ALA A 8 -3.55 9.35 -9.32
C ALA A 8 -3.85 9.34 -7.81
N ILE A 9 -2.84 9.13 -6.96
CA ILE A 9 -3.01 9.13 -5.50
C ILE A 9 -3.27 10.56 -4.99
N GLY A 10 -2.44 11.54 -5.37
CA GLY A 10 -2.57 12.91 -4.88
C GLY A 10 -3.90 13.56 -5.23
N ILE A 11 -4.36 13.41 -6.47
CA ILE A 11 -5.69 13.87 -6.91
C ILE A 11 -6.81 13.16 -6.14
N GLY A 12 -6.71 11.83 -5.99
CA GLY A 12 -7.71 11.06 -5.26
C GLY A 12 -7.82 11.47 -3.79
N VAL A 13 -6.68 11.68 -3.12
CA VAL A 13 -6.62 12.18 -1.74
C VAL A 13 -7.17 13.60 -1.64
N ALA A 14 -6.82 14.48 -2.60
CA ALA A 14 -7.36 15.84 -2.64
C ALA A 14 -8.89 15.87 -2.75
N ALA A 15 -9.45 15.07 -3.64
CA ALA A 15 -10.90 14.92 -3.79
C ALA A 15 -11.56 14.38 -2.51
N SER A 16 -10.91 13.43 -1.85
CA SER A 16 -11.40 12.85 -0.60
C SER A 16 -11.39 13.84 0.56
N LEU A 17 -10.33 14.64 0.70
CA LEU A 17 -10.25 15.72 1.68
C LEU A 17 -11.31 16.80 1.42
N ALA A 18 -11.46 17.21 0.17
CA ALA A 18 -12.45 18.23 -0.20
C ALA A 18 -13.88 17.80 0.14
N ARG A 19 -14.25 16.54 -0.10
CA ARG A 19 -15.57 16.00 0.29
C ARG A 19 -15.82 15.99 1.79
N ARG A 20 -14.77 15.96 2.60
CA ARG A 20 -14.86 16.06 4.06
C ARG A 20 -14.80 17.52 4.55
N GLY A 21 -14.86 18.49 3.63
CA GLY A 21 -14.82 19.92 3.94
C GLY A 21 -13.40 20.45 4.22
N ARG A 22 -12.37 19.68 3.95
CA ARG A 22 -10.96 20.07 4.10
C ARG A 22 -10.33 20.26 2.72
N THR A 23 -10.59 21.39 2.07
CA THR A 23 -9.96 21.69 0.77
C THR A 23 -8.45 21.88 0.94
N PRO A 24 -7.60 21.02 0.33
CA PRO A 24 -6.16 21.14 0.46
C PRO A 24 -5.59 22.24 -0.45
N LEU A 25 -4.49 22.85 -0.05
CA LEU A 25 -3.59 23.54 -0.97
C LEU A 25 -2.85 22.50 -1.81
N VAL A 26 -2.55 22.81 -3.04
CA VAL A 26 -1.95 21.84 -3.98
C VAL A 26 -0.76 22.42 -4.72
N PHE A 27 0.20 21.55 -5.04
CA PHE A 27 1.33 21.85 -5.89
C PHE A 27 1.73 20.63 -6.71
N ASP A 28 1.99 20.80 -8.00
CA ASP A 28 2.65 19.83 -8.87
C ASP A 28 3.61 20.57 -9.79
N ARG A 29 4.73 19.96 -10.13
CA ARG A 29 5.68 20.53 -11.11
C ARG A 29 5.12 20.64 -12.52
N ARG A 30 4.13 19.83 -12.85
CA ARG A 30 3.42 19.90 -14.13
C ARG A 30 2.32 20.94 -14.03
N ALA A 31 2.38 21.96 -14.88
CA ALA A 31 1.41 23.07 -14.88
C ALA A 31 -0.03 22.63 -15.20
N ASP A 32 -0.21 21.49 -15.86
CA ASP A 32 -1.51 20.95 -16.27
C ASP A 32 -2.13 19.95 -15.27
N ALA A 33 -1.43 19.62 -14.19
CA ALA A 33 -1.86 18.57 -13.26
C ALA A 33 -3.16 18.87 -12.52
N THR A 34 -3.55 20.14 -12.38
CA THR A 34 -4.76 20.56 -11.64
C THR A 34 -6.04 20.57 -12.45
N ILE A 35 -5.99 20.44 -13.75
CA ILE A 35 -7.14 20.54 -14.66
C ILE A 35 -8.23 19.49 -14.35
N SER A 36 -7.89 18.43 -13.65
CA SER A 36 -8.73 17.24 -13.51
C SER A 36 -9.67 17.23 -12.29
N VAL A 37 -9.57 18.17 -11.35
CA VAL A 37 -10.38 18.15 -10.12
C VAL A 37 -11.10 19.48 -9.91
N SER A 38 -12.40 19.47 -10.16
CA SER A 38 -13.27 20.61 -9.86
C SER A 38 -13.30 20.92 -8.36
N GLY A 39 -13.13 22.18 -7.99
CA GLY A 39 -13.22 22.64 -6.61
C GLY A 39 -11.91 22.66 -5.83
N LEU A 40 -10.79 22.33 -6.44
CA LEU A 40 -9.47 22.62 -5.87
C LEU A 40 -9.06 24.07 -6.15
N PRO A 41 -8.31 24.71 -5.23
CA PRO A 41 -7.74 26.03 -5.48
C PRO A 41 -6.66 25.95 -6.58
N ASP A 42 -6.30 27.12 -7.12
CA ASP A 42 -5.16 27.23 -8.01
C ASP A 42 -3.90 26.69 -7.31
N PRO A 43 -3.00 26.02 -8.05
CA PRO A 43 -1.77 25.50 -7.46
C PRO A 43 -0.92 26.61 -6.86
N GLU A 44 -0.28 26.29 -5.74
CA GLU A 44 0.77 27.16 -5.19
C GLU A 44 1.96 27.21 -6.16
N SER A 45 2.74 28.28 -6.09
CA SER A 45 3.88 28.49 -6.99
C SER A 45 5.06 27.53 -6.73
N SER A 46 5.14 26.92 -5.53
CA SER A 46 6.15 25.97 -5.14
C SER A 46 5.69 25.12 -3.95
N ALA A 47 6.40 24.01 -3.70
CA ALA A 47 6.21 23.21 -2.49
C ALA A 47 6.56 24.02 -1.21
N ALA A 48 7.51 24.95 -1.30
CA ALA A 48 7.87 25.84 -0.20
C ALA A 48 6.73 26.81 0.15
N GLU A 49 6.10 27.45 -0.85
CA GLU A 49 4.94 28.34 -0.62
C GLU A 49 3.76 27.59 -0.01
N LEU A 50 3.50 26.39 -0.48
CA LEU A 50 2.50 25.49 0.10
C LEU A 50 2.83 25.18 1.57
N ALA A 51 4.07 24.81 1.86
CA ALA A 51 4.50 24.42 3.21
C ALA A 51 4.37 25.57 4.22
N ARG A 52 4.63 26.82 3.83
CA ARG A 52 4.45 28.00 4.71
C ARG A 52 3.03 28.16 5.25
N LYS A 53 2.04 27.66 4.53
CA LYS A 53 0.61 27.79 4.83
C LYS A 53 0.00 26.55 5.48
N CYS A 54 0.80 25.49 5.69
CA CYS A 54 0.31 24.18 6.12
C CYS A 54 0.99 23.69 7.40
N ASP A 55 0.26 22.91 8.20
CA ASP A 55 0.79 22.17 9.33
C ASP A 55 1.06 20.70 8.97
N VAL A 56 0.38 20.18 7.95
CA VAL A 56 0.56 18.84 7.40
C VAL A 56 0.70 18.94 5.88
N VAL A 57 1.76 18.35 5.35
CA VAL A 57 2.02 18.25 3.90
C VAL A 57 2.09 16.78 3.49
N LEU A 58 1.21 16.38 2.58
CA LEU A 58 1.18 15.06 1.98
C LEU A 58 2.04 15.07 0.71
N VAL A 59 3.03 14.16 0.61
CA VAL A 59 3.89 14.04 -0.56
C VAL A 59 3.48 12.78 -1.33
N ALA A 60 2.91 12.96 -2.52
CA ALA A 60 2.31 11.92 -3.36
C ALA A 60 2.90 11.92 -4.78
N VAL A 61 4.20 11.81 -4.88
CA VAL A 61 4.96 11.78 -6.14
C VAL A 61 5.33 10.35 -6.53
N PHE A 62 5.99 10.14 -7.66
CA PHE A 62 6.14 8.81 -8.25
C PHE A 62 7.20 7.94 -7.56
N ASP A 63 8.39 8.48 -7.29
CA ASP A 63 9.56 7.71 -6.82
C ASP A 63 10.35 8.41 -5.71
N GLU A 64 11.39 7.74 -5.22
CA GLU A 64 12.27 8.25 -4.16
C GLU A 64 12.98 9.56 -4.56
N ALA A 65 13.47 9.66 -5.80
CA ALA A 65 14.18 10.86 -6.26
C ALA A 65 13.23 12.07 -6.23
N GLN A 66 12.00 11.89 -6.67
CA GLN A 66 10.97 12.93 -6.62
C GLN A 66 10.54 13.27 -5.17
N VAL A 67 10.48 12.28 -4.26
CA VAL A 67 10.21 12.55 -2.83
C VAL A 67 11.33 13.39 -2.23
N ARG A 68 12.58 13.00 -2.46
CA ARG A 68 13.77 13.73 -1.99
C ARG A 68 13.74 15.18 -2.49
N ASP A 69 13.51 15.35 -3.77
CA ASP A 69 13.45 16.64 -4.41
C ASP A 69 12.27 17.49 -3.91
N ALA A 70 11.08 16.92 -3.78
CA ALA A 70 9.91 17.60 -3.19
C ALA A 70 10.16 18.10 -1.76
N LEU A 71 10.96 17.39 -0.98
CA LEU A 71 11.32 17.80 0.39
C LEU A 71 12.48 18.79 0.40
N THR A 72 13.59 18.52 -0.31
CA THR A 72 14.90 19.14 -0.06
C THR A 72 15.38 20.12 -1.13
N ALA A 73 14.68 20.26 -2.26
CA ALA A 73 15.02 21.26 -3.26
C ALA A 73 14.95 22.69 -2.68
N SER A 74 15.57 23.66 -3.32
CA SER A 74 15.56 25.06 -2.90
C SER A 74 14.16 25.67 -2.81
N ASP A 75 13.20 25.11 -3.55
CA ASP A 75 11.78 25.43 -3.55
C ASP A 75 10.92 24.29 -2.96
N GLY A 76 11.57 23.32 -2.31
CA GLY A 76 10.95 22.17 -1.66
C GLY A 76 10.28 22.49 -0.32
N VAL A 77 9.60 21.49 0.24
CA VAL A 77 8.81 21.62 1.49
C VAL A 77 9.65 22.20 2.63
N LEU A 78 10.88 21.74 2.83
CA LEU A 78 11.74 22.17 3.94
C LEU A 78 12.10 23.66 3.85
N SER A 79 12.24 24.22 2.65
CA SER A 79 12.55 25.65 2.47
C SER A 79 11.42 26.60 2.92
N GLY A 80 10.20 26.08 3.02
CA GLY A 80 9.04 26.82 3.52
C GLY A 80 8.53 26.32 4.88
N ALA A 81 9.10 25.25 5.41
CA ALA A 81 8.61 24.58 6.61
C ALA A 81 8.81 25.46 7.86
N ARG A 82 7.86 25.31 8.79
CA ARG A 82 7.96 25.84 10.16
C ARG A 82 8.21 24.66 11.12
N PRO A 83 8.93 24.89 12.23
CA PRO A 83 9.03 23.87 13.28
C PRO A 83 7.64 23.37 13.69
N GLY A 84 7.47 22.06 13.73
CA GLY A 84 6.20 21.42 14.02
C GLY A 84 5.38 21.00 12.78
N LEU A 85 5.78 21.37 11.55
CA LEU A 85 5.18 20.83 10.33
C LEU A 85 5.34 19.30 10.31
N VAL A 86 4.34 18.59 9.80
CA VAL A 86 4.42 17.14 9.54
C VAL A 86 4.40 16.89 8.05
N ALA A 87 5.47 16.28 7.54
CA ALA A 87 5.55 15.74 6.19
C ALA A 87 5.11 14.26 6.20
N VAL A 88 4.14 13.89 5.37
CA VAL A 88 3.62 12.52 5.26
C VAL A 88 3.92 11.99 3.87
N ILE A 89 4.74 10.95 3.77
CA ILE A 89 5.13 10.36 2.49
C ILE A 89 4.13 9.27 2.09
N LEU A 90 3.35 9.56 1.04
CA LEU A 90 2.38 8.60 0.49
C LEU A 90 2.98 7.74 -0.63
N SER A 91 4.11 8.17 -1.19
CA SER A 91 4.85 7.46 -2.24
C SER A 91 5.48 6.18 -1.71
N THR A 92 5.40 5.09 -2.48
CA THR A 92 6.08 3.85 -2.10
C THR A 92 7.58 3.95 -2.43
N ILE A 93 8.41 4.09 -1.40
CA ILE A 93 9.87 4.20 -1.50
C ILE A 93 10.56 3.23 -0.54
N PRO A 94 11.87 2.95 -0.71
CA PRO A 94 12.62 2.08 0.19
C PRO A 94 12.57 2.56 1.64
N VAL A 95 12.49 1.60 2.59
CA VAL A 95 12.48 1.91 4.04
C VAL A 95 13.74 2.67 4.47
N ALA A 96 14.90 2.35 3.88
CA ALA A 96 16.14 3.05 4.17
C ALA A 96 16.06 4.55 3.82
N ALA A 97 15.41 4.90 2.69
CA ALA A 97 15.21 6.29 2.29
C ALA A 97 14.29 7.04 3.27
N ILE A 98 13.30 6.38 3.85
CA ILE A 98 12.45 6.99 4.90
C ILE A 98 13.27 7.40 6.11
N GLN A 99 14.20 6.55 6.58
CA GLN A 99 15.05 6.87 7.73
C GLN A 99 15.93 8.09 7.44
N GLU A 100 16.61 8.09 6.29
CA GLU A 100 17.48 9.18 5.86
C GLU A 100 16.71 10.52 5.74
N LEU A 101 15.57 10.51 5.06
CA LEU A 101 14.73 11.70 4.88
C LEU A 101 14.20 12.23 6.21
N ALA A 102 13.90 11.33 7.15
CA ALA A 102 13.43 11.73 8.47
C ALA A 102 14.54 12.45 9.27
N ASP A 103 15.77 12.01 9.16
CA ASP A 103 16.93 12.67 9.81
C ASP A 103 17.19 14.05 9.19
N ILE A 104 16.97 14.20 7.89
CA ILE A 104 17.03 15.50 7.20
C ILE A 104 15.92 16.43 7.72
N CYS A 105 14.66 15.97 7.72
CA CYS A 105 13.50 16.75 8.18
C CYS A 105 13.63 17.18 9.65
N ALA A 106 14.18 16.31 10.50
CA ALA A 106 14.35 16.60 11.92
C ALA A 106 15.27 17.79 12.21
N ARG A 107 16.25 18.08 11.35
CA ARG A 107 17.16 19.23 11.48
C ARG A 107 16.39 20.57 11.41
N ASP A 108 15.30 20.60 10.66
CA ASP A 108 14.43 21.78 10.49
C ASP A 108 13.19 21.72 11.42
N GLY A 109 13.16 20.78 12.39
CA GLY A 109 12.04 20.60 13.32
C GLY A 109 10.77 20.07 12.65
N VAL A 110 10.89 19.44 11.49
CA VAL A 110 9.80 18.83 10.72
C VAL A 110 9.66 17.35 11.10
N GLY A 111 8.45 16.95 11.50
CA GLY A 111 8.13 15.54 11.70
C GLY A 111 7.92 14.84 10.36
N LEU A 112 8.50 13.64 10.17
CA LEU A 112 8.24 12.83 8.97
C LEU A 112 7.52 11.54 9.36
N LEU A 113 6.46 11.24 8.61
CA LEU A 113 5.73 9.96 8.65
C LEU A 113 5.82 9.28 7.28
N ASP A 114 6.02 7.99 7.28
CA ASP A 114 5.74 7.14 6.13
C ASP A 114 4.32 6.63 6.19
N CYS A 115 3.61 6.70 5.07
CA CYS A 115 2.20 6.36 4.99
C CYS A 115 1.90 5.62 3.69
N GLY A 116 1.99 4.31 3.71
CA GLY A 116 1.55 3.49 2.59
C GLY A 116 0.03 3.53 2.44
N VAL A 117 -0.48 3.85 1.25
CA VAL A 117 -1.93 3.89 0.98
C VAL A 117 -2.36 2.73 0.08
N THR A 118 -3.54 2.15 0.35
CA THR A 118 -4.03 0.97 -0.39
C THR A 118 -5.54 0.74 -0.20
N PRO A 119 -6.29 0.26 -1.23
CA PRO A 119 -5.89 0.20 -2.65
C PRO A 119 -5.85 1.61 -3.26
N GLY A 120 -4.92 1.87 -4.19
CA GLY A 120 -4.69 3.23 -4.70
C GLY A 120 -5.84 3.78 -5.55
N ASP A 121 -6.52 2.94 -6.31
CA ASP A 121 -7.69 3.27 -7.13
C ASP A 121 -8.91 3.71 -6.31
N GLN A 122 -8.92 3.40 -5.01
CA GLN A 122 -9.98 3.82 -4.08
C GLN A 122 -9.71 5.17 -3.40
N ALA A 123 -8.57 5.81 -3.71
CA ALA A 123 -8.22 7.11 -3.13
C ALA A 123 -9.29 8.20 -3.37
N PRO A 124 -9.94 8.30 -4.54
CA PRO A 124 -10.99 9.28 -4.76
C PRO A 124 -12.27 9.06 -3.94
N PHE A 125 -12.46 7.90 -3.32
CA PHE A 125 -13.72 7.51 -2.69
C PHE A 125 -13.69 7.43 -1.16
N ASN A 126 -12.61 7.89 -0.51
CA ASN A 126 -12.33 7.73 0.93
C ASN A 126 -12.27 6.24 1.39
N GLU A 127 -11.98 5.31 0.48
CA GLU A 127 -11.99 3.87 0.75
C GLU A 127 -10.58 3.27 0.88
N ILE A 128 -9.54 4.11 0.86
CA ILE A 128 -8.17 3.65 1.11
C ILE A 128 -7.91 3.40 2.60
N VAL A 129 -6.98 2.50 2.86
CA VAL A 129 -6.37 2.31 4.19
C VAL A 129 -5.02 3.01 4.19
N ALA A 130 -4.77 3.82 5.21
CA ALA A 130 -3.49 4.48 5.47
C ALA A 130 -2.67 3.64 6.46
N LEU A 131 -1.50 3.16 6.04
CA LEU A 131 -0.56 2.36 6.82
C LEU A 131 0.57 3.27 7.28
N VAL A 132 0.53 3.72 8.53
CA VAL A 132 1.38 4.83 9.02
C VAL A 132 2.50 4.32 9.91
N GLY A 133 3.73 4.75 9.63
CA GLY A 133 4.89 4.57 10.49
C GLY A 133 5.42 5.90 11.00
N GLY A 134 5.78 5.96 12.28
CA GLY A 134 6.38 7.13 12.90
C GLY A 134 6.09 7.27 14.39
N PRO A 135 6.67 8.28 15.06
CA PRO A 135 6.44 8.55 16.48
C PRO A 135 4.98 8.90 16.79
N ASP A 136 4.47 8.42 17.92
CA ASP A 136 3.05 8.59 18.33
C ASP A 136 2.58 10.04 18.32
N ASP A 137 3.40 10.95 18.81
CA ASP A 137 3.08 12.39 18.88
C ASP A 137 2.98 13.02 17.46
N VAL A 138 3.82 12.58 16.52
CA VAL A 138 3.79 13.04 15.12
C VAL A 138 2.57 12.45 14.41
N VAL A 139 2.28 11.16 14.62
CA VAL A 139 1.07 10.49 14.09
C VAL A 139 -0.18 11.18 14.63
N GLY A 140 -0.23 11.49 15.92
CA GLY A 140 -1.37 12.19 16.54
C GLY A 140 -1.67 13.52 15.88
N ARG A 141 -0.64 14.31 15.50
CA ARG A 141 -0.81 15.58 14.78
C ARG A 141 -1.36 15.43 13.36
N ALA A 142 -0.97 14.35 12.66
CA ALA A 142 -1.46 14.09 11.31
C ALA A 142 -2.81 13.37 11.28
N MET A 143 -3.21 12.71 12.36
CA MET A 143 -4.39 11.83 12.45
C MET A 143 -5.68 12.47 11.91
N PRO A 144 -6.02 13.75 12.22
CA PRO A 144 -7.23 14.37 11.68
C PRO A 144 -7.23 14.45 10.14
N VAL A 145 -6.06 14.70 9.53
CA VAL A 145 -5.92 14.75 8.08
C VAL A 145 -6.00 13.34 7.47
N LEU A 146 -5.31 12.38 8.09
CA LEU A 146 -5.32 10.97 7.63
C LEU A 146 -6.73 10.38 7.65
N SER A 147 -7.51 10.65 8.71
CA SER A 147 -8.88 10.16 8.87
C SER A 147 -9.88 10.81 7.90
N ASP A 148 -9.58 11.99 7.37
CA ASP A 148 -10.45 12.65 6.40
C ASP A 148 -10.35 12.04 5.00
N PHE A 149 -9.23 11.42 4.63
CA PHE A 149 -9.09 10.80 3.32
C PHE A 149 -9.06 9.27 3.33
N ALA A 150 -8.83 8.65 4.47
CA ALA A 150 -8.75 7.19 4.58
C ALA A 150 -9.96 6.62 5.33
N ARG A 151 -10.44 5.45 4.90
CA ARG A 151 -11.46 4.68 5.61
C ARG A 151 -10.96 4.15 6.95
N ALA A 152 -9.69 3.79 7.00
CA ALA A 152 -9.02 3.33 8.20
C ALA A 152 -7.57 3.79 8.21
N VAL A 153 -7.09 4.15 9.39
CA VAL A 153 -5.68 4.48 9.64
C VAL A 153 -5.11 3.42 10.57
N VAL A 154 -4.07 2.74 10.12
CA VAL A 154 -3.36 1.71 10.91
C VAL A 154 -1.99 2.26 11.27
N HIS A 155 -1.76 2.54 12.55
CA HIS A 155 -0.43 2.87 13.04
C HIS A 155 0.39 1.57 13.16
N CYS A 156 1.36 1.43 12.28
CA CYS A 156 2.15 0.19 12.10
C CYS A 156 3.35 0.12 13.07
N GLY A 157 3.65 1.20 13.78
CA GLY A 157 4.76 1.29 14.71
C GLY A 157 5.78 2.38 14.32
N PRO A 158 7.07 2.19 14.65
CA PRO A 158 8.12 3.17 14.38
C PRO A 158 8.24 3.55 12.90
N ARG A 159 9.02 4.58 12.62
CA ARG A 159 9.34 5.08 11.27
C ARG A 159 9.78 3.96 10.32
N GLY A 160 9.23 3.94 9.10
CA GLY A 160 9.49 2.92 8.09
C GLY A 160 8.57 1.69 8.16
N THR A 161 7.82 1.49 9.26
CA THR A 161 6.96 0.30 9.39
C THR A 161 5.69 0.40 8.54
N GLY A 162 5.14 1.59 8.33
CA GLY A 162 4.02 1.80 7.41
C GLY A 162 4.39 1.40 5.99
N MET A 163 5.59 1.83 5.54
CA MET A 163 6.11 1.47 4.22
C MET A 163 6.47 -0.01 4.13
N ALA A 164 7.04 -0.60 5.17
CA ALA A 164 7.33 -2.03 5.22
C ALA A 164 6.05 -2.87 5.08
N VAL A 165 4.99 -2.52 5.80
CA VAL A 165 3.68 -3.20 5.69
C VAL A 165 3.10 -3.01 4.28
N LYS A 166 3.20 -1.80 3.71
CA LYS A 166 2.73 -1.53 2.34
C LYS A 166 3.46 -2.40 1.31
N ILE A 167 4.80 -2.48 1.40
CA ILE A 167 5.61 -3.31 0.49
C ILE A 167 5.25 -4.78 0.64
N ALA A 168 5.15 -5.29 1.87
CA ALA A 168 4.77 -6.68 2.14
C ALA A 168 3.36 -6.98 1.61
N ARG A 169 2.38 -6.08 1.83
CA ARG A 169 1.02 -6.22 1.29
C ARG A 169 1.01 -6.25 -0.24
N ASN A 170 1.80 -5.40 -0.89
CA ASN A 170 1.92 -5.38 -2.35
C ASN A 170 2.52 -6.68 -2.88
N MET A 171 3.54 -7.23 -2.20
CA MET A 171 4.09 -8.56 -2.53
C MET A 171 3.00 -9.63 -2.52
N VAL A 172 2.17 -9.71 -1.47
CA VAL A 172 1.04 -10.64 -1.42
C VAL A 172 0.12 -10.45 -2.63
N THR A 173 -0.23 -9.20 -2.96
CA THR A 173 -1.13 -8.90 -4.08
C THR A 173 -0.57 -9.40 -5.41
N TYR A 174 0.68 -9.04 -5.71
CA TYR A 174 1.27 -9.37 -7.01
C TYR A 174 1.56 -10.86 -7.16
N CYS A 175 2.00 -11.52 -6.08
CA CYS A 175 2.14 -12.98 -6.08
C CYS A 175 0.78 -13.68 -6.25
N THR A 176 -0.28 -13.16 -5.62
CA THR A 176 -1.63 -13.69 -5.79
C THR A 176 -2.12 -13.51 -7.23
N TRP A 177 -1.87 -12.36 -7.87
CA TRP A 177 -2.23 -12.16 -9.27
C TRP A 177 -1.54 -13.18 -10.18
N ALA A 178 -0.23 -13.38 -10.01
CA ALA A 178 0.51 -14.37 -10.77
C ALA A 178 -0.03 -15.80 -10.54
N ALA A 179 -0.38 -16.15 -9.30
CA ALA A 179 -0.97 -17.44 -8.97
C ALA A 179 -2.35 -17.65 -9.63
N VAL A 180 -3.18 -16.61 -9.66
CA VAL A 180 -4.49 -16.63 -10.30
C VAL A 180 -4.35 -16.78 -11.82
N ASP A 181 -3.38 -16.11 -12.43
CA ASP A 181 -3.11 -16.23 -13.87
C ASP A 181 -2.66 -17.64 -14.25
N GLU A 182 -1.74 -18.26 -13.48
CA GLU A 182 -1.34 -19.66 -13.69
C GLU A 182 -2.52 -20.63 -13.52
N ALA A 183 -3.34 -20.44 -12.47
CA ALA A 183 -4.50 -21.29 -12.22
C ALA A 183 -5.57 -21.14 -13.32
N ALA A 184 -5.78 -19.93 -13.82
CA ALA A 184 -6.70 -19.68 -14.93
C ALA A 184 -6.22 -20.37 -16.23
N ALA A 185 -4.92 -20.28 -16.51
CA ALA A 185 -4.32 -20.97 -17.66
C ALA A 185 -4.45 -22.49 -17.55
N LEU A 186 -4.22 -23.06 -16.35
CA LEU A 186 -4.40 -24.49 -16.08
C LEU A 186 -5.87 -24.92 -16.29
N ALA A 187 -6.83 -24.15 -15.79
CA ALA A 187 -8.26 -24.43 -15.98
C ALA A 187 -8.65 -24.39 -17.47
N ALA A 188 -8.13 -23.39 -18.20
CA ALA A 188 -8.36 -23.28 -19.65
C ALA A 188 -7.80 -24.46 -20.44
N CYS A 189 -6.59 -24.98 -20.09
CA CYS A 189 -6.04 -26.19 -20.68
C CYS A 189 -6.91 -27.43 -20.47
N ALA A 190 -7.64 -27.48 -19.36
CA ALA A 190 -8.62 -28.52 -19.07
C ALA A 190 -10.00 -28.29 -19.71
N GLY A 191 -10.14 -27.27 -20.56
CA GLY A 191 -11.38 -26.91 -21.24
C GLY A 191 -12.38 -26.11 -20.42
N VAL A 192 -11.98 -25.55 -19.28
CA VAL A 192 -12.84 -24.71 -18.44
C VAL A 192 -12.83 -23.28 -18.98
N HIS A 193 -14.01 -22.76 -19.26
CA HIS A 193 -14.15 -21.37 -19.68
C HIS A 193 -13.83 -20.40 -18.54
N THR A 194 -13.20 -19.26 -18.85
CA THR A 194 -12.75 -18.27 -17.86
C THR A 194 -13.87 -17.79 -16.92
N ASP A 195 -15.08 -17.58 -17.43
CA ASP A 195 -16.21 -17.13 -16.63
C ASP A 195 -16.65 -18.16 -15.58
N VAL A 196 -16.53 -19.46 -15.93
CA VAL A 196 -16.84 -20.57 -15.01
C VAL A 196 -15.79 -20.64 -13.91
N PHE A 197 -14.49 -20.53 -14.27
CA PHE A 197 -13.41 -20.46 -13.29
C PHE A 197 -13.56 -19.27 -12.35
N LEU A 198 -13.82 -18.08 -12.90
CA LEU A 198 -14.02 -16.86 -12.11
C LEU A 198 -15.22 -16.96 -11.16
N SER A 199 -16.32 -17.54 -11.63
CA SER A 199 -17.51 -17.78 -10.78
C SER A 199 -17.20 -18.74 -9.64
N ALA A 200 -16.50 -19.84 -9.91
CA ALA A 200 -16.10 -20.81 -8.89
C ALA A 200 -15.18 -20.17 -7.85
N MET A 201 -14.19 -19.38 -8.27
CA MET A 201 -13.28 -18.67 -7.36
C MET A 201 -14.05 -17.68 -6.47
N ARG A 202 -14.99 -16.92 -7.02
CA ARG A 202 -15.82 -15.97 -6.24
C ARG A 202 -16.64 -16.68 -5.19
N GLU A 203 -17.28 -17.78 -5.52
CA GLU A 203 -18.11 -18.55 -4.58
C GLU A 203 -17.27 -19.18 -3.46
N THR A 204 -16.09 -19.69 -3.77
CA THR A 204 -15.19 -20.32 -2.78
C THR A 204 -14.58 -19.29 -1.82
N GLU A 205 -14.24 -18.09 -2.29
CA GLU A 205 -13.60 -17.05 -1.49
C GLU A 205 -14.59 -16.14 -0.73
N ALA A 206 -15.86 -16.07 -1.16
CA ALA A 206 -16.85 -15.12 -0.62
C ALA A 206 -17.07 -15.25 0.89
N LYS A 207 -17.14 -16.49 1.40
CA LYS A 207 -17.42 -16.79 2.82
C LYS A 207 -16.18 -17.22 3.61
N HIS A 208 -15.17 -17.70 2.92
CA HIS A 208 -13.98 -18.30 3.53
C HIS A 208 -12.70 -17.84 2.80
N PRO A 209 -12.31 -16.54 2.90
CA PRO A 209 -11.12 -16.05 2.23
C PRO A 209 -9.87 -16.78 2.72
N GLN A 210 -9.10 -17.35 1.77
CA GLN A 210 -7.96 -18.21 2.08
C GLN A 210 -6.63 -17.46 2.17
N VAL A 211 -6.53 -16.28 1.54
CA VAL A 211 -5.26 -15.54 1.41
C VAL A 211 -4.58 -15.26 2.77
N LEU A 212 -5.36 -14.93 3.79
CA LEU A 212 -4.82 -14.64 5.13
C LEU A 212 -4.89 -15.82 6.10
N LYS A 213 -5.62 -16.88 5.76
CA LYS A 213 -5.92 -17.98 6.67
C LYS A 213 -4.68 -18.59 7.33
N MET A 214 -3.63 -18.84 6.59
CA MET A 214 -2.41 -19.43 7.13
C MET A 214 -1.68 -18.45 8.08
N LEU A 215 -1.69 -17.15 7.78
CA LEU A 215 -1.12 -16.13 8.65
C LEU A 215 -1.92 -16.01 9.96
N GLU A 216 -3.24 -16.07 9.88
CA GLU A 216 -4.14 -16.08 11.04
C GLU A 216 -3.88 -17.30 11.94
N VAL A 217 -3.77 -18.49 11.35
CA VAL A 217 -3.44 -19.73 12.09
C VAL A 217 -2.06 -19.61 12.78
N ARG A 218 -1.04 -19.15 12.07
CA ARG A 218 0.30 -18.94 12.63
C ARG A 218 0.29 -17.94 13.79
N ASN A 219 -0.45 -16.85 13.68
CA ASN A 219 -0.59 -15.87 14.75
C ASN A 219 -1.28 -16.47 15.99
N LEU A 220 -2.33 -17.26 15.81
CA LEU A 220 -3.02 -17.94 16.92
C LEU A 220 -2.10 -18.94 17.62
N ILE A 221 -1.23 -19.64 16.89
CA ILE A 221 -0.22 -20.54 17.48
C ILE A 221 0.83 -19.72 18.26
N ALA A 222 1.34 -18.64 17.67
CA ALA A 222 2.37 -17.81 18.29
C ALA A 222 1.88 -17.11 19.56
N THR A 223 0.58 -16.84 19.68
CA THR A 223 -0.08 -16.25 20.86
C THR A 223 -0.64 -17.31 21.83
N GLU A 224 -0.31 -18.58 21.64
CA GLU A 224 -0.82 -19.72 22.44
C GLU A 224 -2.36 -19.84 22.46
N ALA A 225 -3.06 -19.11 21.60
CA ALA A 225 -4.52 -19.16 21.49
C ALA A 225 -5.02 -20.41 20.72
N LEU A 226 -4.12 -21.09 20.02
CA LEU A 226 -4.39 -22.33 19.29
C LEU A 226 -3.24 -23.32 19.47
N ALA A 227 -3.54 -24.51 20.00
CA ALA A 227 -2.65 -25.65 19.93
C ALA A 227 -2.96 -26.43 18.64
N LEU A 228 -2.04 -26.42 17.68
CA LEU A 228 -2.19 -27.24 16.47
C LEU A 228 -1.46 -28.56 16.69
N PRO A 229 -2.16 -29.70 16.73
CA PRO A 229 -1.53 -31.01 16.79
C PRO A 229 -0.59 -31.23 15.60
N THR A 230 0.57 -31.84 15.84
CA THR A 230 1.62 -32.07 14.82
C THR A 230 1.09 -32.83 13.59
N ASP A 231 0.25 -33.84 13.82
CA ASP A 231 -0.38 -34.63 12.77
C ASP A 231 -1.30 -33.79 11.84
N ARG A 232 -1.98 -32.78 12.37
CA ARG A 232 -2.80 -31.86 11.57
C ARG A 232 -1.94 -30.92 10.72
N ALA A 233 -0.83 -30.43 11.26
CA ALA A 233 0.10 -29.59 10.53
C ALA A 233 0.75 -30.39 9.37
N GLU A 234 1.25 -31.60 9.67
CA GLU A 234 1.82 -32.50 8.66
C GLU A 234 0.80 -32.86 7.58
N ASN A 235 -0.43 -33.18 7.96
CA ASN A 235 -1.48 -33.48 7.00
C ASN A 235 -1.79 -32.30 6.06
N ALA A 236 -1.86 -31.07 6.57
CA ALA A 236 -2.07 -29.88 5.75
C ALA A 236 -0.94 -29.68 4.72
N VAL A 237 0.31 -29.88 5.12
CA VAL A 237 1.48 -29.83 4.24
C VAL A 237 1.40 -30.90 3.15
N ASN A 238 1.08 -32.15 3.53
CA ASN A 238 0.98 -33.28 2.61
C ASN A 238 -0.15 -33.08 1.59
N VAL A 239 -1.30 -32.53 2.02
CA VAL A 239 -2.42 -32.18 1.13
C VAL A 239 -1.98 -31.12 0.12
N ALA A 240 -1.36 -30.03 0.58
CA ALA A 240 -0.88 -28.96 -0.30
C ALA A 240 0.15 -29.49 -1.34
N ALA A 241 1.12 -30.28 -0.89
CA ALA A 241 2.13 -30.85 -1.76
C ALA A 241 1.50 -31.77 -2.85
N LYS A 242 0.56 -32.64 -2.46
CA LYS A 242 -0.18 -33.50 -3.38
C LYS A 242 -0.98 -32.70 -4.43
N ASP A 243 -1.67 -31.64 -4.01
CA ASP A 243 -2.50 -30.85 -4.91
C ASP A 243 -1.65 -30.02 -5.88
N LEU A 244 -0.52 -29.46 -5.43
CA LEU A 244 0.46 -28.81 -6.30
C LEU A 244 1.09 -29.78 -7.32
N GLU A 245 1.38 -31.01 -6.90
CA GLU A 245 1.86 -32.06 -7.82
C GLU A 245 0.80 -32.41 -8.87
N ALA A 246 -0.48 -32.52 -8.48
CA ALA A 246 -1.56 -32.75 -9.43
C ALA A 246 -1.70 -31.58 -10.44
N ALA A 247 -1.57 -30.35 -9.99
CA ALA A 247 -1.61 -29.17 -10.85
C ALA A 247 -0.46 -29.18 -11.88
N THR A 248 0.79 -29.42 -11.43
CA THR A 248 1.94 -29.47 -12.35
C THR A 248 1.89 -30.63 -13.35
N ARG A 249 1.37 -31.78 -12.95
CA ARG A 249 1.14 -32.92 -13.88
C ARG A 249 0.08 -32.60 -14.94
N LEU A 250 -1.02 -31.97 -14.52
CA LEU A 250 -2.07 -31.51 -15.45
C LEU A 250 -1.52 -30.48 -16.44
N GLY A 251 -0.78 -29.47 -15.94
CA GLY A 251 -0.11 -28.49 -16.80
C GLY A 251 0.82 -29.17 -17.82
N ALA A 252 1.69 -30.04 -17.36
CA ALA A 252 2.63 -30.79 -18.23
C ALA A 252 1.93 -31.61 -19.32
N ALA A 253 0.79 -32.22 -19.00
CA ALA A 253 0.00 -33.00 -19.98
C ALA A 253 -0.54 -32.11 -21.13
N HIS A 254 -0.66 -30.80 -20.90
CA HIS A 254 -1.10 -29.79 -21.88
C HIS A 254 0.05 -28.91 -22.40
N GLY A 255 1.31 -29.24 -22.09
CA GLY A 255 2.47 -28.43 -22.48
C GLY A 255 2.58 -27.08 -21.78
N LEU A 256 1.87 -26.88 -20.66
CA LEU A 256 1.88 -25.67 -19.86
C LEU A 256 2.89 -25.79 -18.71
N SER A 257 3.77 -24.78 -18.58
CA SER A 257 4.66 -24.64 -17.43
C SER A 257 3.93 -23.83 -16.32
N LEU A 258 4.09 -24.27 -15.07
CA LEU A 258 3.54 -23.64 -13.88
C LEU A 258 4.67 -23.25 -12.90
N PRO A 259 5.48 -22.22 -13.22
CA PRO A 259 6.68 -21.89 -12.45
C PRO A 259 6.37 -21.49 -11.00
N LEU A 260 5.25 -20.87 -10.71
CA LEU A 260 4.87 -20.50 -9.36
C LEU A 260 4.46 -21.73 -8.53
N ALA A 261 3.70 -22.65 -9.11
CA ALA A 261 3.36 -23.91 -8.46
C ALA A 261 4.63 -24.72 -8.15
N ASP A 262 5.57 -24.81 -9.08
CA ASP A 262 6.86 -25.49 -8.90
C ASP A 262 7.73 -24.82 -7.82
N ALA A 263 7.80 -23.49 -7.78
CA ALA A 263 8.51 -22.74 -6.74
C ALA A 263 7.87 -22.90 -5.35
N THR A 264 6.56 -23.11 -5.28
CA THR A 264 5.82 -23.22 -4.03
C THR A 264 5.96 -24.59 -3.36
N LYS A 265 6.09 -25.69 -4.14
CA LYS A 265 6.22 -27.07 -3.60
C LYS A 265 7.27 -27.20 -2.49
N PRO A 266 8.53 -26.73 -2.64
CA PRO A 266 9.54 -26.87 -1.60
C PRO A 266 9.28 -25.99 -0.36
N LEU A 267 8.39 -25.02 -0.44
CA LEU A 267 8.03 -24.12 0.66
C LEU A 267 6.94 -24.71 1.57
N MET A 268 6.22 -25.75 1.10
CA MET A 268 5.26 -26.50 1.88
C MET A 268 6.01 -27.54 2.74
N ARG A 269 6.47 -27.11 3.93
CA ARG A 269 7.23 -27.91 4.90
C ARG A 269 6.78 -27.64 6.31
#